data_fa425e309f8979966150dfbc8889efd3
#
_entry.id   fa425e309f8979966150dfbc8889efd3
#
_cell.length_a   1.000
_cell.length_b   1.000
_cell.length_c   1.000
_cell.angle_alpha   90.00
_cell.angle_beta   90.00
_cell.angle_gamma   90.00
#
_symmetry.space_group_name_H-M   'P 1'
#
loop_
_entity.id
_entity.type
_entity.pdbx_description
1 polymer ?
#
loop_
_entity_poly.entity_id
_entity_poly.type
_entity_poly.pdbx_seq_one_letter_code
_entity_poly.pdbx_strand_id
1 'polypeptide(L)'
;VVVTISHLNYIKRTNLSEYRRQSRGGKGSKGSDARDEDFIEHLFVATNHNYMLFFTEKGKCFWLRVFSIPEGTKTSKGRAIQNLINLEPGDKVKAFINVPTLSDEDFINNNYVIMATKKGIIKKTTLEAYSRPRQNGIIALTVREGDELLSVCLTNGQQEMLMALRSGRAIRFNESTVRPMGRGASGVRGVTLADEETDEVVSLICVDPNGTSDI
;
A
#
# COMPACT_ATOMS: atom_id res chain seq x y z
N VAL A 1 -17.79 3.06 -2.20
CA VAL A 1 -17.55 1.62 -2.36
C VAL A 1 -16.48 1.13 -1.39
N VAL A 2 -16.46 -0.17 -1.16
CA VAL A 2 -15.42 -0.86 -0.40
C VAL A 2 -14.60 -1.69 -1.36
N VAL A 3 -13.28 -1.45 -1.40
CA VAL A 3 -12.34 -2.27 -2.13
C VAL A 3 -11.69 -3.24 -1.15
N THR A 4 -11.75 -4.53 -1.46
CA THR A 4 -11.10 -5.57 -0.66
C THR A 4 -10.07 -6.31 -1.48
N ILE A 5 -8.94 -6.61 -0.86
CA ILE A 5 -7.83 -7.36 -1.46
C ILE A 5 -7.50 -8.52 -0.52
N SER A 6 -7.48 -9.72 -1.08
CA SER A 6 -7.13 -10.92 -0.32
C SER A 6 -5.62 -11.17 -0.30
N HIS A 7 -5.18 -12.02 0.63
CA HIS A 7 -3.79 -12.46 0.75
C HIS A 7 -3.22 -13.05 -0.56
N LEU A 8 -4.06 -13.75 -1.32
CA LEU A 8 -3.70 -14.31 -2.63
C LEU A 8 -3.89 -13.32 -3.79
N ASN A 9 -3.99 -12.02 -3.49
CA ASN A 9 -4.13 -10.93 -4.48
C ASN A 9 -5.38 -11.03 -5.37
N TYR A 10 -6.52 -11.42 -4.80
CA TYR A 10 -7.82 -11.24 -5.42
C TYR A 10 -8.42 -9.92 -4.98
N ILE A 11 -8.93 -9.16 -5.93
CA ILE A 11 -9.48 -7.82 -5.70
C ILE A 11 -10.93 -7.75 -6.17
N LYS A 12 -11.75 -7.04 -5.42
CA LYS A 12 -13.12 -6.67 -5.79
C LYS A 12 -13.49 -5.32 -5.19
N ARG A 13 -14.49 -4.68 -5.77
CA ARG A 13 -15.22 -3.58 -5.14
C ARG A 13 -16.66 -4.01 -4.80
N THR A 14 -17.15 -3.58 -3.67
CA THR A 14 -18.48 -3.92 -3.17
C THR A 14 -19.18 -2.63 -2.76
N ASN A 15 -20.50 -2.57 -2.92
CA ASN A 15 -21.25 -1.42 -2.47
C ASN A 15 -21.18 -1.31 -0.94
N LEU A 16 -20.98 -0.09 -0.43
CA LEU A 16 -20.92 0.15 1.02
C LEU A 16 -22.21 -0.28 1.73
N SER A 17 -23.35 -0.21 1.04
CA SER A 17 -24.64 -0.64 1.60
C SER A 17 -24.74 -2.12 1.95
N GLU A 18 -23.85 -2.96 1.40
CA GLU A 18 -23.77 -4.38 1.77
C GLU A 18 -23.13 -4.59 3.16
N TYR A 19 -22.44 -3.57 3.70
CA TYR A 19 -21.83 -3.59 5.02
C TYR A 19 -22.78 -2.89 6.01
N ARG A 20 -23.54 -3.69 6.76
CA ARG A 20 -24.47 -3.17 7.78
C ARG A 20 -23.74 -2.83 9.06
N ARG A 21 -24.11 -1.67 9.64
CA ARG A 21 -23.67 -1.31 11.00
C ARG A 21 -24.21 -2.36 11.99
N GLN A 22 -23.32 -2.90 12.81
CA GLN A 22 -23.68 -3.87 13.85
C GLN A 22 -23.68 -3.22 15.22
N SER A 23 -24.62 -3.61 16.08
CA SER A 23 -24.68 -3.20 17.47
C SER A 23 -23.78 -4.10 18.33
N ARG A 24 -23.54 -3.70 19.58
CA ARG A 24 -22.84 -4.51 20.57
C ARG A 24 -23.51 -5.90 20.69
N GLY A 25 -22.70 -6.96 20.72
CA GLY A 25 -23.20 -8.34 20.76
C GLY A 25 -23.64 -8.94 19.44
N GLY A 26 -23.50 -8.23 18.34
CA GLY A 26 -23.74 -8.79 17.00
C GLY A 26 -22.70 -9.87 16.65
N LYS A 27 -23.15 -10.92 15.94
CA LYS A 27 -22.27 -12.05 15.54
C LYS A 27 -21.21 -11.70 14.48
N GLY A 28 -21.11 -10.43 14.07
CA GLY A 28 -20.28 -10.04 12.94
C GLY A 28 -20.88 -10.48 11.61
N SER A 29 -20.19 -10.13 10.54
CA SER A 29 -20.61 -10.49 9.19
C SER A 29 -19.38 -10.91 8.39
N LYS A 30 -19.49 -12.06 7.71
CA LYS A 30 -18.42 -12.57 6.85
C LYS A 30 -18.16 -11.60 5.70
N GLY A 31 -16.91 -11.18 5.50
CA GLY A 31 -16.51 -10.22 4.48
C GLY A 31 -16.22 -10.84 3.12
N SER A 32 -15.99 -12.15 3.07
CA SER A 32 -15.74 -12.93 1.86
C SER A 32 -15.86 -14.42 2.17
N ASP A 33 -16.26 -15.22 1.18
CA ASP A 33 -16.01 -16.66 1.18
C ASP A 33 -14.63 -16.90 0.55
N ALA A 34 -13.62 -16.89 1.39
CA ALA A 34 -12.27 -17.24 1.02
C ALA A 34 -12.11 -18.78 0.96
N ARG A 35 -11.15 -19.26 0.15
CA ARG A 35 -10.66 -20.63 0.29
C ARG A 35 -9.98 -20.76 1.66
N ASP A 36 -9.82 -21.98 2.16
CA ASP A 36 -9.26 -22.23 3.49
C ASP A 36 -7.87 -21.58 3.73
N GLU A 37 -7.15 -21.24 2.66
CA GLU A 37 -5.83 -20.59 2.68
C GLU A 37 -5.83 -19.10 2.29
N ASP A 38 -6.98 -18.50 2.00
CA ASP A 38 -7.09 -17.07 1.61
C ASP A 38 -7.93 -16.29 2.63
N PHE A 39 -7.58 -15.04 2.87
CA PHE A 39 -8.28 -14.13 3.76
C PHE A 39 -8.18 -12.69 3.25
N ILE A 40 -9.08 -11.81 3.67
CA ILE A 40 -9.01 -10.38 3.34
C ILE A 40 -7.86 -9.77 4.13
N GLU A 41 -6.85 -9.30 3.43
CA GLU A 41 -5.68 -8.65 4.01
C GLU A 41 -5.80 -7.13 4.02
N HIS A 42 -6.42 -6.55 2.98
CA HIS A 42 -6.60 -5.12 2.85
C HIS A 42 -8.05 -4.75 2.56
N LEU A 43 -8.51 -3.68 3.21
CA LEU A 43 -9.83 -3.10 3.01
C LEU A 43 -9.69 -1.59 2.90
N PHE A 44 -10.24 -1.01 1.84
CA PHE A 44 -10.25 0.43 1.59
C PHE A 44 -11.67 0.92 1.36
N VAL A 45 -12.03 2.02 2.01
CA VAL A 45 -13.22 2.78 1.65
C VAL A 45 -12.81 3.83 0.63
N ALA A 46 -13.45 3.83 -0.53
CA ALA A 46 -13.07 4.67 -1.64
C ALA A 46 -14.29 5.19 -2.40
N THR A 47 -14.10 6.22 -3.21
CA THR A 47 -15.06 6.63 -4.23
C THR A 47 -14.70 5.97 -5.56
N ASN A 48 -15.66 5.88 -6.48
CA ASN A 48 -15.41 5.30 -7.81
C ASN A 48 -14.36 6.07 -8.62
N HIS A 49 -14.16 7.35 -8.33
CA HIS A 49 -13.20 8.21 -9.03
C HIS A 49 -11.77 8.16 -8.49
N ASN A 50 -11.58 7.53 -7.33
CA ASN A 50 -10.26 7.35 -6.76
C ASN A 50 -9.39 6.43 -7.62
N TYR A 51 -8.08 6.55 -7.42
CA TYR A 51 -7.09 5.62 -7.95
C TYR A 51 -6.60 4.67 -6.87
N MET A 52 -6.47 3.41 -7.22
CA MET A 52 -5.66 2.45 -6.48
C MET A 52 -4.28 2.36 -7.16
N LEU A 53 -3.22 2.59 -6.40
CA LEU A 53 -1.85 2.37 -6.82
C LEU A 53 -1.36 1.05 -6.25
N PHE A 54 -0.74 0.25 -7.10
CA PHE A 54 -0.22 -1.08 -6.78
C PHE A 54 1.30 -1.04 -6.89
N PHE A 55 1.98 -1.42 -5.84
CA PHE A 55 3.44 -1.46 -5.81
C PHE A 55 3.92 -2.89 -5.72
N THR A 56 4.86 -3.26 -6.58
CA THR A 56 5.34 -4.62 -6.70
C THR A 56 6.62 -4.86 -5.90
N GLU A 57 6.90 -6.12 -5.63
CA GLU A 57 8.11 -6.58 -4.94
C GLU A 57 9.39 -6.07 -5.62
N LYS A 58 9.40 -6.05 -6.95
CA LYS A 58 10.52 -5.57 -7.77
C LYS A 58 10.57 -4.04 -7.93
N GLY A 59 9.66 -3.31 -7.28
CA GLY A 59 9.67 -1.86 -7.24
C GLY A 59 8.96 -1.17 -8.39
N LYS A 60 7.99 -1.80 -9.04
CA LYS A 60 7.10 -1.15 -10.02
C LYS A 60 5.83 -0.61 -9.41
N CYS A 61 5.24 0.41 -10.03
CA CYS A 61 3.93 0.96 -9.71
C CYS A 61 2.99 0.82 -10.89
N PHE A 62 1.76 0.36 -10.62
CA PHE A 62 0.64 0.29 -11.53
C PHE A 62 -0.57 1.02 -10.95
N TRP A 63 -1.55 1.35 -11.78
CA TRP A 63 -2.75 2.07 -11.40
C TRP A 63 -4.00 1.37 -11.90
N LEU A 64 -5.07 1.45 -11.09
CA LEU A 64 -6.44 1.19 -11.55
C LEU A 64 -7.35 2.29 -11.00
N ARG A 65 -8.29 2.74 -11.80
CA ARG A 65 -9.44 3.47 -11.28
C ARG A 65 -10.30 2.53 -10.46
N VAL A 66 -10.84 3.00 -9.33
CA VAL A 66 -11.70 2.18 -8.47
C VAL A 66 -12.90 1.64 -9.24
N PHE A 67 -13.50 2.44 -10.14
CA PHE A 67 -14.62 1.97 -10.96
C PHE A 67 -14.24 0.84 -11.93
N SER A 68 -12.96 0.71 -12.31
CA SER A 68 -12.46 -0.37 -13.18
C SER A 68 -12.23 -1.68 -12.43
N ILE A 69 -12.22 -1.64 -11.10
CA ILE A 69 -12.13 -2.85 -10.28
C ILE A 69 -13.45 -3.62 -10.40
N PRO A 70 -13.41 -4.93 -10.67
CA PRO A 70 -14.62 -5.74 -10.84
C PRO A 70 -15.54 -5.64 -9.63
N GLU A 71 -16.82 -5.41 -9.89
CA GLU A 71 -17.85 -5.43 -8.86
C GLU A 71 -18.15 -6.86 -8.44
N GLY A 72 -18.31 -7.06 -7.16
CA GLY A 72 -18.62 -8.34 -6.58
C GLY A 72 -19.52 -8.19 -5.37
N THR A 73 -20.23 -9.24 -5.04
CA THR A 73 -20.98 -9.34 -3.79
C THR A 73 -20.01 -9.50 -2.61
N LYS A 74 -20.50 -9.29 -1.41
CA LYS A 74 -19.71 -9.44 -0.18
C LYS A 74 -19.02 -10.79 -0.08
N THR A 75 -19.67 -11.86 -0.54
CA THR A 75 -19.17 -13.23 -0.47
C THR A 75 -18.35 -13.66 -1.70
N SER A 76 -18.40 -12.92 -2.80
CA SER A 76 -17.65 -13.26 -4.00
C SER A 76 -16.13 -13.16 -3.79
N LYS A 77 -15.37 -13.97 -4.54
CA LYS A 77 -13.91 -14.01 -4.46
C LYS A 77 -13.22 -12.77 -5.08
N GLY A 78 -13.85 -12.17 -6.09
CA GLY A 78 -13.22 -11.14 -6.91
C GLY A 78 -12.37 -11.70 -8.06
N ARG A 79 -11.48 -10.87 -8.62
CA ARG A 79 -10.56 -11.25 -9.71
C ARG A 79 -9.11 -11.12 -9.27
N ALA A 80 -8.27 -12.00 -9.80
CA ALA A 80 -6.83 -11.90 -9.57
C ALA A 80 -6.27 -10.60 -10.16
N ILE A 81 -5.47 -9.88 -9.39
CA ILE A 81 -4.89 -8.58 -9.78
C ILE A 81 -4.04 -8.72 -11.05
N GLN A 82 -3.33 -9.83 -11.22
CA GLN A 82 -2.54 -10.12 -12.41
C GLN A 82 -3.34 -10.12 -13.72
N ASN A 83 -4.67 -10.26 -13.66
CA ASN A 83 -5.55 -10.14 -14.82
C ASN A 83 -6.01 -8.71 -15.10
N LEU A 84 -5.70 -7.76 -14.22
CA LEU A 84 -6.11 -6.37 -14.29
C LEU A 84 -4.95 -5.42 -14.59
N ILE A 85 -3.73 -5.82 -14.28
CA ILE A 85 -2.49 -5.06 -14.53
C ILE A 85 -1.44 -5.94 -15.22
N ASN A 86 -0.55 -5.31 -15.97
CA ASN A 86 0.49 -6.01 -16.73
C ASN A 86 1.70 -6.33 -15.84
N LEU A 87 1.53 -7.26 -14.90
CA LEU A 87 2.64 -7.74 -14.07
C LEU A 87 3.67 -8.50 -14.92
N GLU A 88 4.94 -8.26 -14.63
CA GLU A 88 6.01 -9.08 -15.20
C GLU A 88 6.01 -10.48 -14.57
N PRO A 89 6.41 -11.51 -15.34
CA PRO A 89 6.55 -12.86 -14.80
C PRO A 89 7.45 -12.87 -13.55
N GLY A 90 6.97 -13.51 -12.50
CA GLY A 90 7.69 -13.63 -11.23
C GLY A 90 7.69 -12.39 -10.35
N ASP A 91 6.96 -11.33 -10.72
CA ASP A 91 6.72 -10.19 -9.84
C ASP A 91 5.41 -10.36 -9.07
N LYS A 92 5.29 -9.72 -7.92
CA LYS A 92 4.12 -9.78 -7.02
C LYS A 92 3.76 -8.39 -6.54
N VAL A 93 2.47 -8.13 -6.39
CA VAL A 93 2.01 -6.93 -5.71
C VAL A 93 2.21 -7.08 -4.21
N LYS A 94 2.86 -6.11 -3.59
CA LYS A 94 3.19 -6.11 -2.15
C LYS A 94 2.46 -5.04 -1.37
N ALA A 95 2.14 -3.90 -1.99
CA ALA A 95 1.55 -2.79 -1.29
C ALA A 95 0.53 -2.06 -2.16
N PHE A 96 -0.40 -1.41 -1.48
CA PHE A 96 -1.54 -0.72 -2.09
C PHE A 96 -1.73 0.63 -1.40
N ILE A 97 -2.04 1.66 -2.17
CA ILE A 97 -2.53 2.93 -1.64
C ILE A 97 -3.75 3.39 -2.41
N ASN A 98 -4.69 4.00 -1.69
CA ASN A 98 -5.85 4.67 -2.27
C ASN A 98 -5.57 6.17 -2.36
N VAL A 99 -5.72 6.72 -3.56
CA VAL A 99 -5.43 8.12 -3.84
C VAL A 99 -6.69 8.78 -4.39
N PRO A 100 -7.18 9.86 -3.76
CA PRO A 100 -8.43 10.52 -4.17
C PRO A 100 -8.33 11.17 -5.54
N THR A 101 -7.16 11.74 -5.88
CA THR A 101 -6.94 12.43 -7.14
C THR A 101 -5.47 12.35 -7.57
N LEU A 102 -5.24 12.37 -8.89
CA LEU A 102 -3.93 12.53 -9.51
C LEU A 102 -3.86 13.77 -10.42
N SER A 103 -4.89 14.62 -10.42
CA SER A 103 -4.99 15.83 -11.24
C SER A 103 -5.04 17.14 -10.44
N ASP A 104 -5.24 17.06 -9.14
CA ASP A 104 -5.17 18.23 -8.25
C ASP A 104 -3.70 18.52 -7.93
N GLU A 105 -3.18 19.62 -8.50
CA GLU A 105 -1.76 19.99 -8.37
C GLU A 105 -1.36 20.25 -6.92
N ASP A 106 -2.20 20.89 -6.12
CA ASP A 106 -1.92 21.13 -4.70
C ASP A 106 -1.80 19.80 -3.94
N PHE A 107 -2.74 18.88 -4.20
CA PHE A 107 -2.74 17.59 -3.54
C PHE A 107 -1.50 16.76 -3.91
N ILE A 108 -1.21 16.60 -5.21
CA ILE A 108 -0.10 15.74 -5.66
C ILE A 108 1.29 16.31 -5.32
N ASN A 109 1.42 17.64 -5.17
CA ASN A 109 2.68 18.27 -4.81
C ASN A 109 2.92 18.35 -3.29
N ASN A 110 1.87 18.24 -2.47
CA ASN A 110 1.95 18.32 -1.01
C ASN A 110 1.74 16.98 -0.31
N ASN A 111 1.58 15.89 -1.06
CA ASN A 111 1.52 14.55 -0.52
C ASN A 111 2.68 13.70 -1.05
N TYR A 112 3.05 12.69 -0.30
CA TYR A 112 4.23 11.88 -0.56
C TYR A 112 3.89 10.40 -0.51
N VAL A 113 4.67 9.64 -1.26
CA VAL A 113 4.69 8.18 -1.22
C VAL A 113 5.94 7.75 -0.46
N ILE A 114 5.75 7.11 0.68
CA ILE A 114 6.82 6.55 1.49
C ILE A 114 6.89 5.07 1.23
N MET A 115 8.07 4.56 0.94
CA MET A 115 8.35 3.15 0.70
C MET A 115 9.37 2.63 1.68
N ALA A 116 9.17 1.41 2.16
CA ALA A 116 10.16 0.69 2.98
C ALA A 116 10.44 -0.67 2.39
N THR A 117 11.70 -1.10 2.50
CA THR A 117 12.14 -2.43 2.08
C THR A 117 12.42 -3.32 3.29
N LYS A 118 12.48 -4.62 3.07
CA LYS A 118 12.81 -5.60 4.12
C LYS A 118 14.17 -5.37 4.75
N LYS A 119 15.16 -4.91 3.98
CA LYS A 119 16.51 -4.62 4.49
C LYS A 119 16.66 -3.23 5.13
N GLY A 120 15.57 -2.51 5.35
CA GLY A 120 15.57 -1.27 6.13
C GLY A 120 15.85 0.00 5.32
N ILE A 121 15.71 -0.06 4.01
CA ILE A 121 15.77 1.13 3.15
C ILE A 121 14.41 1.84 3.21
N ILE A 122 14.46 3.17 3.29
CA ILE A 122 13.29 4.03 3.19
C ILE A 122 13.46 5.02 2.05
N LYS A 123 12.37 5.34 1.37
CA LYS A 123 12.33 6.30 0.28
C LYS A 123 11.08 7.15 0.39
N LYS A 124 11.26 8.45 0.19
CA LYS A 124 10.18 9.44 0.10
C LYS A 124 10.18 10.04 -1.29
N THR A 125 9.04 10.04 -1.96
CA THR A 125 8.87 10.62 -3.28
C THR A 125 7.57 11.39 -3.32
N THR A 126 7.55 12.56 -3.97
CA THR A 126 6.31 13.34 -4.14
C THR A 126 5.29 12.54 -4.93
N LEU A 127 4.02 12.61 -4.55
CA LEU A 127 2.93 11.91 -5.26
C LEU A 127 2.84 12.31 -6.73
N GLU A 128 3.23 13.54 -7.08
CA GLU A 128 3.31 14.03 -8.46
C GLU A 128 4.10 13.09 -9.37
N ALA A 129 5.18 12.49 -8.87
CA ALA A 129 5.98 11.53 -9.63
C ALA A 129 5.19 10.30 -10.11
N TYR A 130 4.04 10.03 -9.51
CA TYR A 130 3.12 8.93 -9.84
C TYR A 130 1.80 9.43 -10.46
N SER A 131 1.69 10.70 -10.83
CA SER A 131 0.44 11.31 -11.30
C SER A 131 0.10 10.99 -12.75
N ARG A 132 0.99 10.33 -13.48
CA ARG A 132 0.83 9.99 -14.91
C ARG A 132 0.78 8.48 -15.10
N PRO A 133 -0.41 7.87 -15.00
CA PRO A 133 -0.59 6.43 -15.16
C PRO A 133 -0.09 5.92 -16.51
N ARG A 134 0.57 4.75 -16.48
CA ARG A 134 1.00 4.03 -17.67
C ARG A 134 0.60 2.57 -17.55
N GLN A 135 0.07 1.99 -18.64
CA GLN A 135 -0.41 0.61 -18.67
C GLN A 135 0.66 -0.41 -18.27
N ASN A 136 1.89 -0.21 -18.69
CA ASN A 136 3.01 -1.10 -18.41
C ASN A 136 3.70 -0.82 -17.06
N GLY A 137 3.11 0.06 -16.25
CA GLY A 137 3.70 0.49 -14.99
C GLY A 137 4.91 1.40 -15.17
N ILE A 138 5.43 1.88 -14.06
CA ILE A 138 6.65 2.68 -13.99
C ILE A 138 7.55 2.15 -12.87
N ILE A 139 8.83 2.48 -12.92
CA ILE A 139 9.73 2.24 -11.81
C ILE A 139 9.33 3.19 -10.66
N ALA A 140 9.01 2.61 -9.52
CA ALA A 140 8.67 3.31 -8.30
C ALA A 140 9.83 3.38 -7.32
N LEU A 141 10.69 2.36 -7.33
CA LEU A 141 11.87 2.21 -6.50
C LEU A 141 12.87 1.33 -7.22
N THR A 142 14.14 1.72 -7.27
CA THR A 142 15.21 0.79 -7.66
C THR A 142 15.55 -0.07 -6.45
N VAL A 143 15.03 -1.29 -6.44
CA VAL A 143 15.27 -2.27 -5.37
C VAL A 143 16.71 -2.77 -5.47
N ARG A 144 17.44 -2.77 -4.35
CA ARG A 144 18.80 -3.27 -4.26
C ARG A 144 18.82 -4.79 -4.37
N GLU A 145 19.94 -5.34 -4.82
CA GLU A 145 20.13 -6.78 -4.91
C GLU A 145 19.88 -7.47 -3.55
N GLY A 146 19.11 -8.54 -3.57
CA GLY A 146 18.74 -9.30 -2.36
C GLY A 146 17.76 -8.62 -1.43
N ASP A 147 17.19 -7.47 -1.82
CA ASP A 147 16.14 -6.78 -1.06
C ASP A 147 14.78 -6.89 -1.78
N GLU A 148 13.73 -6.51 -1.11
CA GLU A 148 12.39 -6.43 -1.69
C GLU A 148 11.56 -5.33 -1.04
N LEU A 149 10.63 -4.76 -1.80
CA LEU A 149 9.67 -3.80 -1.27
C LEU A 149 8.77 -4.50 -0.25
N LEU A 150 8.60 -3.87 0.91
CA LEU A 150 7.76 -4.38 1.99
C LEU A 150 6.42 -3.65 2.06
N SER A 151 6.45 -2.33 2.14
CA SER A 151 5.27 -1.52 2.43
C SER A 151 5.37 -0.13 1.80
N VAL A 152 4.21 0.47 1.57
CA VAL A 152 4.06 1.82 1.02
C VAL A 152 2.95 2.55 1.77
N CYS A 153 3.17 3.82 2.08
CA CYS A 153 2.19 4.71 2.68
C CYS A 153 2.05 6.00 1.87
N LEU A 154 0.84 6.56 1.88
CA LEU A 154 0.59 7.93 1.44
C LEU A 154 0.65 8.85 2.66
N THR A 155 1.44 9.92 2.61
CA THR A 155 1.63 10.85 3.71
C THR A 155 1.46 12.30 3.27
N ASN A 156 1.30 13.20 4.23
CA ASN A 156 1.12 14.65 4.00
C ASN A 156 2.37 15.49 4.28
N GLY A 157 3.52 14.88 4.52
CA GLY A 157 4.77 15.57 4.83
C GLY A 157 5.06 15.76 6.32
N GLN A 158 4.10 15.46 7.20
CA GLN A 158 4.19 15.73 8.65
C GLN A 158 3.96 14.50 9.53
N GLN A 159 3.98 13.31 8.94
CA GLN A 159 3.67 12.08 9.67
C GLN A 159 4.89 11.50 10.39
N GLU A 160 4.58 10.78 11.46
CA GLU A 160 5.54 9.95 12.16
C GLU A 160 5.61 8.57 11.51
N MET A 161 6.82 8.08 11.37
CA MET A 161 7.12 6.76 10.80
C MET A 161 7.55 5.81 11.91
N LEU A 162 6.99 4.61 11.93
CA LEU A 162 7.41 3.52 12.80
C LEU A 162 7.80 2.33 11.93
N MET A 163 9.06 1.90 12.03
CA MET A 163 9.56 0.68 11.40
C MET A 163 9.82 -0.36 12.47
N ALA A 164 9.15 -1.50 12.38
CA ALA A 164 9.33 -2.62 13.30
C ALA A 164 10.18 -3.72 12.65
N LEU A 165 11.07 -4.32 13.43
CA LEU A 165 11.99 -5.37 13.02
C LEU A 165 11.54 -6.73 13.57
N ARG A 166 11.92 -7.80 12.86
CA ARG A 166 11.69 -9.19 13.31
C ARG A 166 12.30 -9.46 14.68
N SER A 167 13.45 -8.86 14.99
CA SER A 167 14.11 -8.95 16.28
C SER A 167 13.34 -8.34 17.47
N GLY A 168 12.17 -7.73 17.21
CA GLY A 168 11.35 -7.06 18.24
C GLY A 168 11.78 -5.62 18.52
N ARG A 169 12.77 -5.10 17.81
CA ARG A 169 13.16 -3.69 17.89
C ARG A 169 12.27 -2.84 16.98
N ALA A 170 12.15 -1.56 17.31
CA ALA A 170 11.46 -0.59 16.46
C ALA A 170 12.20 0.75 16.48
N ILE A 171 12.07 1.49 15.39
CA ILE A 171 12.53 2.88 15.29
C ILE A 171 11.36 3.78 14.91
N ARG A 172 11.28 4.94 15.56
CA ARG A 172 10.30 6.00 15.26
C ARG A 172 11.05 7.26 14.88
N PHE A 173 10.59 7.92 13.83
CA PHE A 173 11.13 9.21 13.38
C PHE A 173 10.07 9.97 12.57
N ASN A 174 10.23 11.30 12.49
CA ASN A 174 9.36 12.13 11.66
C ASN A 174 9.77 12.04 10.20
N GLU A 175 8.82 11.99 9.27
CA GLU A 175 9.08 11.88 7.84
C GLU A 175 9.87 13.07 7.27
N SER A 176 9.89 14.22 7.95
CA SER A 176 10.67 15.38 7.56
C SER A 176 12.19 15.14 7.57
N THR A 177 12.64 14.13 8.31
CA THR A 177 14.04 13.71 8.33
C THR A 177 14.48 12.98 7.05
N VAL A 178 13.50 12.52 6.26
CA VAL A 178 13.75 11.88 4.96
C VAL A 178 13.51 12.89 3.85
N ARG A 179 14.54 13.23 3.10
CA ARG A 179 14.40 14.15 1.96
C ARG A 179 13.61 13.48 0.83
N PRO A 180 12.69 14.19 0.17
CA PRO A 180 12.09 13.71 -1.06
C PRO A 180 13.17 13.47 -2.13
N MET A 181 13.02 12.37 -2.85
CA MET A 181 13.93 11.99 -3.92
C MET A 181 13.17 11.48 -5.14
N GLY A 182 13.87 11.40 -6.27
CA GLY A 182 13.28 10.98 -7.52
C GLY A 182 12.77 9.53 -7.50
N ARG A 183 11.83 9.25 -8.36
CA ARG A 183 11.14 7.96 -8.47
C ARG A 183 12.08 6.76 -8.66
N GLY A 184 13.12 6.91 -9.48
CA GLY A 184 14.11 5.86 -9.75
C GLY A 184 15.19 5.70 -8.69
N ALA A 185 15.20 6.49 -7.62
CA ALA A 185 16.19 6.35 -6.55
C ALA A 185 16.00 5.07 -5.76
N SER A 186 17.10 4.55 -5.19
CA SER A 186 17.07 3.36 -4.32
C SER A 186 16.65 3.65 -2.88
N GLY A 187 16.62 4.92 -2.49
CA GLY A 187 16.32 5.34 -1.12
C GLY A 187 17.56 5.41 -0.22
N VAL A 188 17.31 5.70 1.05
CA VAL A 188 18.30 5.85 2.11
C VAL A 188 18.07 4.83 3.21
N ARG A 189 19.05 4.63 4.07
CA ARG A 189 18.91 3.75 5.23
C ARG A 189 17.95 4.36 6.25
N GLY A 190 16.84 3.69 6.49
CA GLY A 190 15.86 4.06 7.52
C GLY A 190 16.19 3.45 8.88
N VAL A 191 16.67 2.20 8.87
CA VAL A 191 17.10 1.47 10.05
C VAL A 191 18.31 0.59 9.72
N THR A 192 19.19 0.41 10.68
CA THR A 192 20.30 -0.54 10.58
C THR A 192 19.90 -1.85 11.23
N LEU A 193 19.94 -2.93 10.47
CA LEU A 193 19.75 -4.29 10.97
C LEU A 193 21.02 -4.71 11.73
N ALA A 194 20.85 -5.34 12.89
CA ALA A 194 21.96 -5.87 13.66
C ALA A 194 22.64 -7.06 12.96
N ASP A 195 21.83 -7.84 12.24
CA ASP A 195 22.24 -8.97 11.42
C ASP A 195 21.36 -8.97 10.15
N GLU A 196 21.99 -8.68 9.02
CA GLU A 196 21.29 -8.59 7.72
C GLU A 196 20.84 -9.95 7.17
N GLU A 197 21.33 -11.07 7.73
CA GLU A 197 20.94 -12.41 7.31
C GLU A 197 19.69 -12.90 8.06
N THR A 198 19.54 -12.53 9.34
CA THR A 198 18.50 -13.07 10.21
C THR A 198 17.42 -12.06 10.59
N ASP A 199 17.71 -10.76 10.51
CA ASP A 199 16.76 -9.70 10.84
C ASP A 199 16.23 -9.00 9.59
N GLU A 200 15.02 -8.52 9.67
CA GLU A 200 14.36 -7.76 8.60
C GLU A 200 13.32 -6.79 9.16
N VAL A 201 12.97 -5.77 8.39
CA VAL A 201 11.79 -4.95 8.65
C VAL A 201 10.55 -5.79 8.37
N VAL A 202 9.63 -5.82 9.32
CA VAL A 202 8.37 -6.58 9.20
C VAL A 202 7.15 -5.67 9.06
N SER A 203 7.28 -4.39 9.40
CA SER A 203 6.17 -3.43 9.30
C SER A 203 6.68 -2.00 9.15
N LEU A 204 5.96 -1.20 8.36
CA LEU A 204 6.04 0.25 8.32
C LEU A 204 4.65 0.81 8.65
N ILE A 205 4.57 1.66 9.66
CA ILE A 205 3.35 2.37 10.04
C ILE A 205 3.61 3.86 9.92
N CYS A 206 2.69 4.58 9.28
CA CYS A 206 2.70 6.02 9.15
C CYS A 206 1.53 6.57 9.98
N VAL A 207 1.81 7.45 10.93
CA VAL A 207 0.82 8.00 11.86
C VAL A 207 0.80 9.51 11.74
N ASP A 208 -0.39 10.07 11.61
CA ASP A 208 -0.58 11.51 11.76
C ASP A 208 -0.55 11.84 13.25
N PRO A 209 0.46 12.61 13.75
CA PRO A 209 0.57 12.95 15.17
C PRO A 209 -0.60 13.82 15.66
N ASN A 210 -1.33 14.48 14.77
CA ASN A 210 -2.51 15.29 15.07
C ASN A 210 -3.82 14.54 14.76
N GLY A 211 -3.73 13.32 14.26
CA GLY A 211 -4.88 12.48 13.95
C GLY A 211 -5.51 11.88 15.21
N THR A 212 -6.83 11.70 15.15
CA THR A 212 -7.60 11.02 16.19
C THR A 212 -7.75 9.53 15.92
N SER A 213 -6.96 8.98 15.01
CA SER A 213 -7.00 7.56 14.65
C SER A 213 -6.36 6.73 15.76
N ASP A 214 -7.13 5.84 16.36
CA ASP A 214 -6.59 4.78 17.20
C ASP A 214 -5.79 3.80 16.32
N ILE A 215 -4.64 3.39 16.80
CA ILE A 215 -3.76 2.41 16.16
C ILE A 215 -4.29 1.02 16.41
#